data_4b78bd8f892b55ba0970c32d6c739747
#
_entry.id   4b78bd8f892b55ba0970c32d6c739747
#
_cell.length_a   1.000
_cell.length_b   1.000
_cell.length_c   1.000
_cell.angle_alpha   90.00
_cell.angle_beta   90.00
_cell.angle_gamma   90.00
#
_symmetry.space_group_name_H-M   'P 1'
#
loop_
_entity.id
_entity.type
_entity.pdbx_description
1 polymer ?
#
loop_
_entity_poly.entity_id
_entity_poly.type
_entity_poly.pdbx_seq_one_letter_code
_entity_poly.pdbx_strand_id
1 'polypeptide(L)'
;MYKRQWQALPREKALEMILQKGTELGVSKFVLFPGYFSQGMRHASKQQDALRRWERICREACKQSGRFLFPKLEAFLSLEEALEQKPLQGKGWMLSNIENQNKGFPDSESSDHGKPQRVLVGPEGGWHQDEMRIAEMSGFQSIILGPRIMRSETAAITAISIIQYLQGDMSTKNSNP
;
A
#
# COMPACT_ATOMS: atom_id res chain seq x y z
N MET A 1 5.69 -14.49 1.32
CA MET A 1 5.86 -13.23 2.06
C MET A 1 4.61 -12.38 1.94
N TYR A 2 4.07 -11.85 3.04
CA TYR A 2 2.82 -11.08 3.03
C TYR A 2 3.13 -9.58 2.90
N LYS A 3 2.75 -8.98 1.78
CA LYS A 3 2.84 -7.53 1.56
C LYS A 3 1.43 -6.93 1.65
N ARG A 4 1.28 -5.96 2.52
CA ARG A 4 0.01 -5.29 2.78
C ARG A 4 0.14 -3.84 2.36
N GLN A 5 -0.69 -3.42 1.43
CA GLN A 5 -0.76 -2.03 1.00
C GLN A 5 -1.96 -1.35 1.65
N TRP A 6 -1.68 -0.28 2.35
CA TRP A 6 -2.63 0.65 2.96
C TRP A 6 -2.73 1.85 2.05
N GLN A 7 -3.90 2.09 1.51
CA GLN A 7 -4.08 3.09 0.46
C GLN A 7 -5.20 4.05 0.85
N ALA A 8 -4.83 5.32 1.09
CA ALA A 8 -5.81 6.38 1.11
C ALA A 8 -6.40 6.55 -0.29
N LEU A 9 -7.74 6.61 -0.39
CA LEU A 9 -8.45 6.58 -1.66
C LEU A 9 -8.05 7.75 -2.56
N PRO A 10 -7.35 7.51 -3.69
CA PRO A 10 -7.09 8.50 -4.71
C PRO A 10 -8.29 8.58 -5.67
N ARG A 11 -8.14 9.32 -6.77
CA ARG A 11 -9.12 9.29 -7.87
C ARG A 11 -9.30 7.88 -8.41
N GLU A 12 -10.52 7.58 -8.90
CA GLU A 12 -10.95 6.23 -9.27
C GLU A 12 -9.98 5.52 -10.22
N LYS A 13 -9.56 6.17 -11.32
CA LYS A 13 -8.62 5.58 -12.29
C LYS A 13 -7.25 5.27 -11.69
N ALA A 14 -6.76 6.10 -10.77
CA ALA A 14 -5.52 5.87 -10.06
C ALA A 14 -5.64 4.67 -9.13
N LEU A 15 -6.76 4.53 -8.41
CA LEU A 15 -7.01 3.37 -7.55
C LEU A 15 -7.08 2.07 -8.36
N GLU A 16 -7.76 2.07 -9.50
CA GLU A 16 -7.82 0.89 -10.37
C GLU A 16 -6.44 0.43 -10.84
N MET A 17 -5.59 1.39 -11.23
CA MET A 17 -4.20 1.11 -11.60
C MET A 17 -3.40 0.54 -10.42
N ILE A 18 -3.56 1.11 -9.22
CA ILE A 18 -2.91 0.62 -8.00
C ILE A 18 -3.32 -0.81 -7.71
N LEU A 19 -4.61 -1.12 -7.76
CA LEU A 19 -5.12 -2.46 -7.48
C LEU A 19 -4.64 -3.46 -8.52
N GLN A 20 -4.69 -3.11 -9.80
CA GLN A 20 -4.19 -3.94 -10.88
C GLN A 20 -2.70 -4.22 -10.71
N LYS A 21 -1.86 -3.19 -10.69
CA LYS A 21 -0.40 -3.34 -10.64
C LYS A 21 0.10 -3.86 -9.31
N GLY A 22 -0.52 -3.47 -8.20
CA GLY A 22 -0.21 -4.04 -6.89
C GLY A 22 -0.53 -5.54 -6.83
N THR A 23 -1.60 -5.99 -7.49
CA THR A 23 -1.92 -7.41 -7.62
C THR A 23 -0.85 -8.13 -8.44
N GLU A 24 -0.48 -7.63 -9.60
CA GLU A 24 0.60 -8.18 -10.45
C GLU A 24 1.93 -8.26 -9.68
N LEU A 25 2.24 -7.26 -8.87
CA LEU A 25 3.44 -7.17 -8.03
C LEU A 25 3.36 -7.99 -6.72
N GLY A 26 2.34 -8.78 -6.49
CA GLY A 26 2.30 -9.70 -5.36
C GLY A 26 1.74 -9.14 -4.06
N VAL A 27 1.04 -8.01 -4.05
CA VAL A 27 0.32 -7.54 -2.86
C VAL A 27 -0.67 -8.60 -2.41
N SER A 28 -0.65 -8.95 -1.12
CA SER A 28 -1.53 -9.97 -0.54
C SER A 28 -2.77 -9.40 0.13
N LYS A 29 -2.74 -8.12 0.48
CA LYS A 29 -3.87 -7.43 1.10
C LYS A 29 -3.83 -5.94 0.77
N PHE A 30 -4.98 -5.41 0.33
CA PHE A 30 -5.23 -3.97 0.23
C PHE A 30 -6.15 -3.54 1.37
N VAL A 31 -5.74 -2.50 2.08
CA VAL A 31 -6.52 -1.82 3.12
C VAL A 31 -6.84 -0.42 2.58
N LEU A 32 -8.11 -0.17 2.27
CA LEU A 32 -8.56 1.05 1.59
C LEU A 32 -9.33 1.92 2.58
N PHE A 33 -9.08 3.22 2.58
CA PHE A 33 -9.77 4.18 3.45
C PHE A 33 -9.75 5.58 2.82
N PRO A 34 -10.72 6.45 3.10
CA PRO A 34 -10.65 7.85 2.70
C PRO A 34 -9.61 8.56 3.57
N GLY A 35 -8.61 9.19 2.96
CA GLY A 35 -7.72 10.12 3.64
C GLY A 35 -8.35 11.50 3.75
N TYR A 36 -7.77 12.38 4.57
CA TYR A 36 -8.28 13.72 4.83
C TYR A 36 -8.44 14.53 3.52
N PHE A 37 -7.46 14.45 2.63
CA PHE A 37 -7.47 15.11 1.33
C PHE A 37 -7.93 14.21 0.18
N SER A 38 -8.52 13.05 0.47
CA SER A 38 -9.10 12.20 -0.56
C SER A 38 -10.28 12.88 -1.26
N GLN A 39 -10.26 12.88 -2.59
CA GLN A 39 -11.38 13.36 -3.42
C GLN A 39 -12.40 12.24 -3.72
N GLY A 40 -12.12 11.03 -3.26
CA GLY A 40 -12.93 9.83 -3.51
C GLY A 40 -14.02 9.60 -2.48
N MET A 41 -14.66 8.46 -2.61
CA MET A 41 -15.86 8.03 -1.92
C MET A 41 -15.83 8.17 -0.39
N ARG A 42 -16.69 9.04 0.14
CA ARG A 42 -16.92 9.22 1.60
C ARG A 42 -18.21 8.57 2.10
N HIS A 43 -18.97 7.86 1.23
CA HIS A 43 -20.28 7.33 1.60
C HIS A 43 -20.30 5.81 1.67
N ALA A 44 -20.69 5.29 2.83
CA ALA A 44 -20.81 3.84 3.09
C ALA A 44 -21.76 3.11 2.13
N SER A 45 -22.82 3.77 1.64
CA SER A 45 -23.80 3.16 0.73
C SER A 45 -23.23 2.78 -0.66
N LYS A 46 -22.16 3.44 -1.10
CA LYS A 46 -21.47 3.12 -2.37
C LYS A 46 -20.29 2.17 -2.21
N GLN A 47 -19.94 1.83 -0.98
CA GLN A 47 -18.75 1.07 -0.65
C GLN A 47 -18.85 -0.38 -1.14
N GLN A 48 -20.03 -0.99 -1.05
CA GLN A 48 -20.22 -2.40 -1.42
C GLN A 48 -20.11 -2.63 -2.93
N ASP A 49 -20.68 -1.75 -3.75
CA ASP A 49 -20.59 -1.85 -5.22
C ASP A 49 -19.17 -1.55 -5.70
N ALA A 50 -18.50 -0.60 -5.06
CA ALA A 50 -17.11 -0.30 -5.33
C ALA A 50 -16.21 -1.49 -4.99
N LEU A 51 -16.38 -2.14 -3.84
CA LEU A 51 -15.62 -3.33 -3.46
C LEU A 51 -15.76 -4.44 -4.50
N ARG A 52 -16.97 -4.75 -4.97
CA ARG A 52 -17.20 -5.74 -6.03
C ARG A 52 -16.43 -5.40 -7.31
N ARG A 53 -16.40 -4.12 -7.70
CA ARG A 53 -15.64 -3.66 -8.86
C ARG A 53 -14.14 -3.83 -8.64
N TRP A 54 -13.61 -3.44 -7.50
CA TRP A 54 -12.20 -3.56 -7.14
C TRP A 54 -11.75 -5.01 -7.04
N GLU A 55 -12.57 -5.89 -6.47
CA GLU A 55 -12.32 -7.33 -6.47
C GLU A 55 -12.24 -7.90 -7.88
N ARG A 56 -13.11 -7.45 -8.80
CA ARG A 56 -13.06 -7.87 -10.20
C ARG A 56 -11.73 -7.46 -10.85
N ILE A 57 -11.25 -6.23 -10.61
CA ILE A 57 -9.96 -5.76 -11.14
C ILE A 57 -8.81 -6.65 -10.63
N CYS A 58 -8.77 -6.92 -9.33
CA CYS A 58 -7.76 -7.81 -8.75
C CYS A 58 -7.85 -9.23 -9.32
N ARG A 59 -9.05 -9.74 -9.56
CA ARG A 59 -9.28 -11.06 -10.14
C ARG A 59 -8.75 -11.16 -11.57
N GLU A 60 -9.04 -10.15 -12.41
CA GLU A 60 -8.52 -10.11 -13.78
C GLU A 60 -6.98 -9.95 -13.79
N ALA A 61 -6.42 -9.15 -12.90
CA ALA A 61 -4.98 -9.03 -12.73
C ALA A 61 -4.33 -10.35 -12.28
N CYS A 62 -4.96 -11.12 -11.39
CA CYS A 62 -4.50 -12.45 -11.00
C CYS A 62 -4.49 -13.42 -12.18
N LYS A 63 -5.56 -13.46 -12.99
CA LYS A 63 -5.61 -14.31 -14.18
C LYS A 63 -4.49 -13.99 -15.17
N GLN A 64 -4.29 -12.69 -15.45
CA GLN A 64 -3.28 -12.23 -16.38
C GLN A 64 -1.85 -12.54 -15.90
N SER A 65 -1.57 -12.35 -14.59
CA SER A 65 -0.24 -12.56 -14.02
C SER A 65 0.04 -13.99 -13.56
N GLY A 66 -0.88 -14.92 -13.73
CA GLY A 66 -0.73 -16.32 -13.30
C GLY A 66 -0.78 -16.51 -11.78
N ARG A 67 -1.32 -15.55 -11.02
CA ARG A 67 -1.42 -15.69 -9.57
C ARG A 67 -2.58 -16.56 -9.14
N PHE A 68 -2.31 -17.55 -8.29
CA PHE A 68 -3.33 -18.42 -7.69
C PHE A 68 -3.98 -17.83 -6.44
N LEU A 69 -3.28 -16.91 -5.74
CA LEU A 69 -3.78 -16.29 -4.51
C LEU A 69 -4.29 -14.88 -4.79
N PHE A 70 -5.58 -14.66 -4.55
CA PHE A 70 -6.22 -13.36 -4.67
C PHE A 70 -5.84 -12.47 -3.48
N PRO A 71 -5.56 -11.17 -3.70
CA PRO A 71 -5.37 -10.24 -2.61
C PRO A 71 -6.69 -10.04 -1.85
N LYS A 72 -6.59 -9.96 -0.52
CA LYS A 72 -7.73 -9.57 0.31
C LYS A 72 -7.95 -8.07 0.19
N LEU A 73 -9.20 -7.64 -0.06
CA LEU A 73 -9.60 -6.24 -0.03
C LEU A 73 -10.40 -5.96 1.22
N GLU A 74 -10.01 -4.93 1.95
CA GLU A 74 -10.77 -4.40 3.09
C GLU A 74 -10.91 -2.89 2.92
N ALA A 75 -12.09 -2.36 3.17
CA ALA A 75 -12.37 -0.93 3.09
C ALA A 75 -12.94 -0.44 4.42
N PHE A 76 -12.42 0.69 4.87
CA PHE A 76 -12.73 1.33 6.15
C PHE A 76 -13.25 2.75 5.93
N LEU A 77 -13.87 3.33 6.93
CA LEU A 77 -14.41 4.69 6.87
C LEU A 77 -13.37 5.76 7.19
N SER A 78 -12.25 5.38 7.83
CA SER A 78 -11.12 6.27 8.12
C SER A 78 -9.81 5.51 8.29
N LEU A 79 -8.69 6.23 8.37
CA LEU A 79 -7.38 5.67 8.70
C LEU A 79 -7.36 5.10 10.12
N GLU A 80 -8.00 5.78 11.07
CA GLU A 80 -8.09 5.36 12.47
C GLU A 80 -8.75 3.98 12.57
N GLU A 81 -9.94 3.82 11.97
CA GLU A 81 -10.64 2.54 11.94
C GLU A 81 -9.79 1.44 11.31
N ALA A 82 -9.11 1.76 10.22
CA ALA A 82 -8.22 0.82 9.56
C ALA A 82 -7.05 0.40 10.48
N LEU A 83 -6.46 1.34 11.24
CA LEU A 83 -5.33 1.07 12.14
C LEU A 83 -5.72 0.29 13.40
N GLU A 84 -6.98 0.32 13.81
CA GLU A 84 -7.50 -0.48 14.92
C GLU A 84 -7.53 -1.98 14.62
N GLN A 85 -7.47 -2.37 13.33
CA GLN A 85 -7.44 -3.77 12.92
C GLN A 85 -6.12 -4.44 13.30
N LYS A 86 -6.07 -5.12 14.44
CA LYS A 86 -4.89 -5.85 14.94
C LYS A 86 -4.85 -7.30 14.43
N PRO A 87 -3.64 -7.89 14.34
CA PRO A 87 -2.34 -7.34 14.67
C PRO A 87 -1.68 -6.62 13.47
N LEU A 88 -1.11 -5.44 13.72
CA LEU A 88 -0.26 -4.73 12.77
C LEU A 88 1.15 -5.36 12.76
N GLN A 89 1.28 -6.57 12.23
CA GLN A 89 2.57 -7.28 12.18
C GLN A 89 3.46 -6.77 11.05
N GLY A 90 4.75 -6.76 11.30
CA GLY A 90 5.80 -6.41 10.34
C GLY A 90 6.15 -4.92 10.32
N LYS A 91 7.17 -4.58 9.51
CA LYS A 91 7.61 -3.19 9.33
C LYS A 91 6.57 -2.40 8.54
N GLY A 92 6.32 -1.16 8.94
CA GLY A 92 5.39 -0.23 8.29
C GLY A 92 6.15 0.96 7.71
N TRP A 93 5.88 1.30 6.46
CA TRP A 93 6.47 2.41 5.73
C TRP A 93 5.37 3.35 5.27
N MET A 94 5.43 4.62 5.67
CA MET A 94 4.51 5.65 5.20
C MET A 94 5.23 6.52 4.18
N LEU A 95 4.69 6.60 2.97
CA LEU A 95 5.24 7.47 1.93
C LEU A 95 4.85 8.92 2.23
N SER A 96 5.86 9.78 2.37
CA SER A 96 5.72 11.19 2.70
C SER A 96 6.60 12.05 1.79
N ASN A 97 6.25 13.33 1.64
CA ASN A 97 7.05 14.32 0.90
C ASN A 97 7.75 15.31 1.84
N ILE A 98 7.77 15.08 3.15
CA ILE A 98 8.33 16.01 4.14
C ILE A 98 9.84 15.83 4.21
N GLU A 99 10.61 16.88 3.96
CA GLU A 99 12.06 16.86 3.78
C GLU A 99 12.89 16.32 4.96
N ASN A 100 12.38 16.31 6.18
CA ASN A 100 13.11 15.86 7.37
C ASN A 100 12.98 14.37 7.68
N GLN A 101 12.60 13.56 6.70
CA GLN A 101 12.32 12.13 6.85
C GLN A 101 13.44 11.27 6.29
N ASN A 102 13.51 10.01 6.72
CA ASN A 102 14.47 9.03 6.21
C ASN A 102 14.33 8.86 4.69
N LYS A 103 15.43 9.00 3.97
CA LYS A 103 15.47 8.83 2.51
C LYS A 103 15.46 7.35 2.15
N GLY A 104 14.39 6.93 1.48
CA GLY A 104 14.27 5.60 0.91
C GLY A 104 14.00 4.48 1.92
N PHE A 105 13.87 3.27 1.40
CA PHE A 105 13.83 2.07 2.23
C PHE A 105 15.23 1.77 2.73
N PRO A 106 15.41 1.39 4.02
CA PRO A 106 16.71 0.94 4.51
C PRO A 106 17.13 -0.33 3.76
N ASP A 107 18.44 -0.51 3.63
CA ASP A 107 18.99 -1.74 3.08
C ASP A 107 18.42 -2.94 3.85
N SER A 108 18.05 -3.98 3.11
CA SER A 108 17.48 -5.18 3.71
C SER A 108 18.53 -5.87 4.57
N GLU A 109 18.40 -5.74 5.88
CA GLU A 109 19.10 -6.67 6.78
C GLU A 109 18.55 -8.07 6.53
N SER A 110 19.43 -9.06 6.54
CA SER A 110 19.06 -10.48 6.34
C SER A 110 17.99 -11.00 7.30
N SER A 111 17.82 -10.33 8.45
CA SER A 111 16.81 -10.65 9.47
C SER A 111 15.36 -10.31 9.07
N ASP A 112 15.14 -9.53 8.03
CA ASP A 112 13.81 -9.08 7.61
C ASP A 112 13.21 -9.88 6.45
N HIS A 113 13.99 -10.78 5.87
CA HIS A 113 13.49 -11.70 4.85
C HIS A 113 12.35 -12.58 5.42
N GLY A 114 11.21 -12.58 4.76
CA GLY A 114 10.04 -13.36 5.21
C GLY A 114 9.08 -12.63 6.14
N LYS A 115 9.46 -11.52 6.75
CA LYS A 115 8.54 -10.74 7.61
C LYS A 115 7.51 -9.98 6.80
N PRO A 116 6.29 -9.82 7.31
CA PRO A 116 5.27 -8.98 6.67
C PRO A 116 5.77 -7.54 6.49
N GLN A 117 5.47 -6.94 5.35
CA GLN A 117 5.75 -5.52 5.07
C GLN A 117 4.44 -4.78 4.85
N ARG A 118 4.35 -3.57 5.38
CA ARG A 118 3.19 -2.69 5.26
C ARG A 118 3.62 -1.38 4.60
N VAL A 119 2.92 -0.97 3.56
CA VAL A 119 3.13 0.33 2.91
C VAL A 119 1.87 1.16 3.03
N LEU A 120 2.00 2.36 3.51
CA LEU A 120 0.93 3.34 3.66
C LEU A 120 1.16 4.45 2.63
N VAL A 121 0.20 4.64 1.73
CA VAL A 121 0.28 5.57 0.60
C VAL A 121 -0.86 6.58 0.69
N GLY A 122 -0.52 7.86 0.59
CA GLY A 122 -1.48 8.96 0.63
C GLY A 122 -2.28 9.17 -0.66
N PRO A 123 -3.33 10.00 -0.58
CA PRO A 123 -4.04 10.48 -1.76
C PRO A 123 -3.21 11.56 -2.48
N GLU A 124 -3.71 12.09 -3.60
CA GLU A 124 -3.02 13.13 -4.36
C GLU A 124 -2.76 14.43 -3.56
N GLY A 125 -3.62 14.73 -2.59
CA GLY A 125 -3.47 15.88 -1.69
C GLY A 125 -2.48 15.68 -0.55
N GLY A 126 -1.85 14.50 -0.44
CA GLY A 126 -0.91 14.16 0.64
C GLY A 126 -1.60 13.85 1.97
N TRP A 127 -0.85 13.92 3.06
CA TRP A 127 -1.26 13.58 4.41
C TRP A 127 -1.59 14.83 5.25
N HIS A 128 -2.65 14.76 6.05
CA HIS A 128 -2.85 15.70 7.15
C HIS A 128 -1.90 15.36 8.31
N GLN A 129 -1.51 16.36 9.11
CA GLN A 129 -0.58 16.15 10.23
C GLN A 129 -1.08 15.11 11.24
N ASP A 130 -2.38 15.09 11.52
CA ASP A 130 -2.97 14.11 12.44
C ASP A 130 -2.88 12.69 11.88
N GLU A 131 -3.11 12.50 10.57
CA GLU A 131 -2.95 11.18 9.92
C GLU A 131 -1.51 10.69 10.03
N MET A 132 -0.54 11.57 9.84
CA MET A 132 0.87 11.22 10.01
C MET A 132 1.17 10.78 11.43
N ARG A 133 0.71 11.55 12.42
CA ARG A 133 0.92 11.25 13.83
C ARG A 133 0.33 9.90 14.24
N ILE A 134 -0.91 9.61 13.86
CA ILE A 134 -1.54 8.33 14.21
C ILE A 134 -0.91 7.15 13.49
N ALA A 135 -0.44 7.34 12.25
CA ALA A 135 0.30 6.31 11.52
C ALA A 135 1.65 6.00 12.21
N GLU A 136 2.40 7.01 12.62
CA GLU A 136 3.66 6.86 13.37
C GLU A 136 3.43 6.15 14.71
N MET A 137 2.42 6.54 15.47
CA MET A 137 2.03 5.87 16.72
C MET A 137 1.62 4.39 16.49
N SER A 138 1.16 4.06 15.29
CA SER A 138 0.82 2.69 14.86
C SER A 138 2.01 1.93 14.26
N GLY A 139 3.22 2.48 14.38
CA GLY A 139 4.46 1.82 13.97
C GLY A 139 4.77 1.92 12.46
N PHE A 140 4.24 2.93 11.77
CA PHE A 140 4.71 3.30 10.45
C PHE A 140 5.87 4.29 10.56
N GLN A 141 6.91 4.07 9.77
CA GLN A 141 8.04 5.00 9.62
C GLN A 141 7.87 5.77 8.33
N SER A 142 7.97 7.09 8.41
CA SER A 142 7.91 7.96 7.24
C SER A 142 9.17 7.83 6.40
N ILE A 143 9.00 7.66 5.09
CA ILE A 143 10.08 7.58 4.10
C ILE A 143 9.78 8.42 2.87
N ILE A 144 10.84 8.86 2.18
CA ILE A 144 10.78 9.60 0.92
C ILE A 144 11.34 8.73 -0.21
N LEU A 145 10.62 8.62 -1.32
CA LEU A 145 11.06 7.92 -2.53
C LEU A 145 11.71 8.88 -3.54
N GLY A 146 12.90 9.38 -3.17
CA GLY A 146 13.68 10.30 -4.01
C GLY A 146 13.16 11.75 -3.99
N PRO A 147 13.78 12.66 -4.78
CA PRO A 147 13.58 14.10 -4.68
C PRO A 147 12.34 14.62 -5.42
N ARG A 148 11.66 13.81 -6.19
CA ARG A 148 10.50 14.22 -6.98
C ARG A 148 9.21 13.81 -6.30
N ILE A 149 8.19 14.69 -6.36
CA ILE A 149 6.84 14.37 -5.94
C ILE A 149 6.22 13.43 -6.98
N MET A 150 5.83 12.24 -6.54
CA MET A 150 5.17 11.24 -7.38
C MET A 150 3.66 11.32 -7.21
N ARG A 151 2.91 10.99 -8.27
CA ARG A 151 1.47 10.72 -8.13
C ARG A 151 1.24 9.52 -7.24
N SER A 152 0.08 9.44 -6.60
CA SER A 152 -0.27 8.36 -5.66
C SER A 152 -0.07 6.97 -6.26
N GLU A 153 -0.53 6.76 -7.50
CA GLU A 153 -0.36 5.48 -8.20
C GLU A 153 1.11 5.16 -8.49
N THR A 154 1.90 6.17 -8.90
CA THR A 154 3.33 5.98 -9.16
C THR A 154 4.06 5.64 -7.86
N ALA A 155 3.78 6.36 -6.79
CA ALA A 155 4.39 6.12 -5.48
C ALA A 155 4.05 4.72 -4.95
N ALA A 156 2.80 4.31 -5.06
CA ALA A 156 2.33 2.99 -4.64
C ALA A 156 3.04 1.86 -5.38
N ILE A 157 3.06 1.92 -6.72
CA ILE A 157 3.70 0.90 -7.57
C ILE A 157 5.20 0.84 -7.30
N THR A 158 5.87 2.00 -7.24
CA THR A 158 7.30 2.10 -6.97
C THR A 158 7.66 1.50 -5.61
N ALA A 159 6.93 1.84 -4.55
CA ALA A 159 7.18 1.33 -3.21
C ALA A 159 7.06 -0.20 -3.14
N ILE A 160 6.00 -0.75 -3.74
CA ILE A 160 5.80 -2.20 -3.78
C ILE A 160 6.89 -2.89 -4.61
N SER A 161 7.29 -2.32 -5.75
CA SER A 161 8.38 -2.87 -6.59
C SER A 161 9.71 -2.89 -5.83
N ILE A 162 10.05 -1.83 -5.11
CA ILE A 162 11.27 -1.77 -4.30
C ILE A 162 11.23 -2.85 -3.19
N ILE A 163 10.13 -2.98 -2.46
CA ILE A 163 9.98 -4.01 -1.44
C ILE A 163 10.08 -5.41 -2.04
N GLN A 164 9.50 -5.64 -3.23
CA GLN A 164 9.61 -6.92 -3.94
C GLN A 164 11.03 -7.23 -4.35
N TYR A 165 11.78 -6.22 -4.79
CA TYR A 165 13.18 -6.37 -5.14
C TYR A 165 14.07 -6.61 -3.91
N LEU A 166 13.89 -5.83 -2.83
CA LEU A 166 14.73 -5.94 -1.64
C LEU A 166 14.45 -7.21 -0.82
N GLN A 167 13.19 -7.62 -0.72
CA GLN A 167 12.74 -8.63 0.26
C GLN A 167 11.72 -9.63 -0.28
N GLY A 168 11.46 -9.63 -1.57
CA GLY A 168 10.43 -10.47 -2.21
C GLY A 168 10.98 -11.40 -3.26
N ASP A 169 10.10 -11.78 -4.17
CA ASP A 169 10.33 -12.74 -5.24
C ASP A 169 10.95 -12.12 -6.51
N MET A 170 11.10 -10.79 -6.58
CA MET A 170 11.83 -10.11 -7.64
C MET A 170 13.34 -10.05 -7.37
N SER A 171 13.81 -10.52 -6.21
CA SER A 171 15.24 -10.59 -5.88
C SER A 171 15.86 -11.86 -6.43
N THR A 172 16.98 -11.75 -7.16
CA THR A 172 17.76 -12.88 -7.65
C THR A 172 18.35 -13.75 -6.53
N LYS A 173 18.39 -13.24 -5.29
CA LYS A 173 18.87 -13.99 -4.13
C LYS A 173 17.90 -15.10 -3.67
N ASN A 174 16.66 -15.11 -4.16
CA ASN A 174 15.62 -16.09 -3.81
C ASN A 174 15.31 -17.08 -4.93
N SER A 175 16.09 -17.08 -6.01
CA SER A 175 15.94 -18.04 -7.11
C SER A 175 16.76 -19.30 -6.80
N ASN A 176 16.42 -19.99 -5.72
CA ASN A 176 16.78 -21.41 -5.59
C ASN A 176 15.53 -22.22 -5.99
N PRO A 177 15.65 -23.12 -6.96
CA PRO A 177 14.55 -23.96 -7.43
C PRO A 177 14.01 -24.86 -6.35
#